data_4755fef9f7d1ad64114bd2fe679f824d
#
_entry.id   4755fef9f7d1ad64114bd2fe679f824d
#
_cell.length_a   1.000
_cell.length_b   1.000
_cell.length_c   1.000
_cell.angle_alpha   90.00
_cell.angle_beta   90.00
_cell.angle_gamma   90.00
#
_symmetry.space_group_name_H-M   'P 1'
#
loop_
_entity.id
_entity.type
_entity.pdbx_description
1 polymer ?
#
loop_
_entity_poly.entity_id
_entity_poly.type
_entity_poly.pdbx_seq_one_letter_code
_entity_poly.pdbx_strand_id
1 'polypeptide(L)'
;MKERLDLLLVNRGLAPSREKAKTMIMEGNVFVENEREDKAGSMFDTEAKIEIKGNTLKYVSRGGLKLEKAMTHFDIELNDKVCMDIGASTGGFTDCMLQNGAKKVYSVDVGYGQFAWKLRQDPRVVCMEKTNIRYVTPQDIDDVLDFASVDVSFILSLIHI
;
A
#
# COMPACT_ATOMS: atom_id res chain seq x y z
N MET A 1 12.55 32.44 -14.71
CA MET A 1 13.52 31.69 -13.86
C MET A 1 13.15 30.22 -13.92
N LYS A 2 14.15 29.34 -14.00
CA LYS A 2 13.91 27.90 -14.07
C LYS A 2 14.37 27.22 -12.79
N GLU A 3 13.60 26.25 -12.35
CA GLU A 3 13.88 25.47 -11.15
C GLU A 3 13.60 23.99 -11.40
N ARG A 4 14.25 23.12 -10.63
CA ARG A 4 14.04 21.66 -10.73
C ARG A 4 12.62 21.32 -10.30
N LEU A 5 12.02 20.36 -10.99
CA LEU A 5 10.64 19.97 -10.72
C LEU A 5 10.43 19.47 -9.28
N ASP A 6 11.36 18.68 -8.74
CA ASP A 6 11.26 18.18 -7.37
C ASP A 6 11.24 19.34 -6.35
N LEU A 7 12.01 20.38 -6.58
CA LEU A 7 12.02 21.57 -5.73
C LEU A 7 10.76 22.44 -5.92
N LEU A 8 10.31 22.58 -7.16
CA LEU A 8 9.07 23.31 -7.45
C LEU A 8 7.87 22.73 -6.72
N LEU A 9 7.76 21.40 -6.68
CA LEU A 9 6.65 20.74 -5.96
C LEU A 9 6.68 21.05 -4.47
N VAL A 10 7.86 21.07 -3.86
CA VAL A 10 8.00 21.39 -2.44
C VAL A 10 7.70 22.88 -2.20
N ASN A 11 8.27 23.75 -3.01
CA ASN A 11 8.11 25.20 -2.86
C ASN A 11 6.67 25.67 -3.04
N ARG A 12 5.88 24.94 -3.86
CA ARG A 12 4.46 25.23 -4.07
C ARG A 12 3.54 24.51 -3.08
N GLY A 13 4.10 23.75 -2.13
CA GLY A 13 3.30 23.00 -1.17
C GLY A 13 2.56 21.79 -1.76
N LEU A 14 2.96 21.34 -2.96
CA LEU A 14 2.36 20.20 -3.63
C LEU A 14 2.94 18.85 -3.13
N ALA A 15 4.10 18.91 -2.49
CA ALA A 15 4.74 17.76 -1.87
C ALA A 15 5.33 18.17 -0.52
N PRO A 16 5.24 17.30 0.51
CA PRO A 16 5.73 17.63 1.86
C PRO A 16 7.26 17.61 1.97
N SER A 17 7.94 16.92 1.06
CA SER A 17 9.40 16.84 1.03
C SER A 17 9.89 16.56 -0.38
N ARG A 18 11.17 16.81 -0.61
CA ARG A 18 11.81 16.54 -1.89
C ARG A 18 11.78 15.06 -2.25
N GLU A 19 11.91 14.20 -1.26
CA GLU A 19 11.83 12.73 -1.46
C GLU A 19 10.44 12.30 -1.93
N LYS A 20 9.40 12.84 -1.29
CA LYS A 20 8.02 12.60 -1.71
C LYS A 20 7.76 13.16 -3.11
N ALA A 21 8.29 14.33 -3.42
CA ALA A 21 8.17 14.92 -4.75
C ALA A 21 8.76 13.99 -5.81
N LYS A 22 9.96 13.45 -5.57
CA LYS A 22 10.59 12.49 -6.48
C LYS A 22 9.73 11.25 -6.70
N THR A 23 9.17 10.71 -5.62
CA THR A 23 8.28 9.54 -5.70
C THR A 23 7.05 9.84 -6.55
N MET A 24 6.39 10.96 -6.31
CA MET A 24 5.21 11.38 -7.09
C MET A 24 5.52 11.51 -8.58
N ILE A 25 6.68 12.08 -8.91
CA ILE A 25 7.13 12.25 -10.29
C ILE A 25 7.40 10.88 -10.93
N MET A 26 8.13 10.01 -10.25
CA MET A 26 8.48 8.67 -10.76
C MET A 26 7.24 7.79 -10.94
N GLU A 27 6.21 7.97 -10.13
CA GLU A 27 4.95 7.24 -10.24
C GLU A 27 4.07 7.75 -11.39
N GLY A 28 4.48 8.82 -12.05
CA GLY A 28 3.76 9.39 -13.18
C GLY A 28 2.54 10.23 -12.82
N ASN A 29 2.52 10.77 -11.60
CA ASN A 29 1.39 11.56 -11.08
C ASN A 29 1.53 13.06 -11.32
N VAL A 30 2.66 13.51 -11.85
CA VAL A 30 2.96 14.93 -12.04
C VAL A 30 2.90 15.31 -13.51
N PHE A 31 2.12 16.34 -13.82
CA PHE A 31 1.95 16.89 -15.17
C PHE A 31 2.37 18.35 -15.16
N VAL A 32 3.23 18.71 -16.10
CA VAL A 32 3.67 20.09 -16.33
C VAL A 32 3.19 20.52 -17.71
N GLU A 33 2.46 21.64 -17.76
CA GLU A 33 1.83 22.12 -18.99
C GLU A 33 1.04 21.04 -19.72
N ASN A 34 0.31 20.21 -18.95
CA ASN A 34 -0.52 19.07 -19.40
C ASN A 34 0.25 17.86 -19.92
N GLU A 35 1.58 17.86 -19.85
CA GLU A 35 2.39 16.71 -20.21
C GLU A 35 2.95 16.02 -18.97
N ARG A 36 2.88 14.68 -18.95
CA ARG A 36 3.42 13.90 -17.84
C ARG A 36 4.93 13.99 -17.82
N GLU A 37 5.47 14.31 -16.64
CA GLU A 37 6.92 14.38 -16.42
C GLU A 37 7.34 13.28 -15.45
N ASP A 38 8.36 12.52 -15.83
CA ASP A 38 8.87 11.40 -15.03
C ASP A 38 10.28 11.61 -14.48
N LYS A 39 10.88 12.77 -14.76
CA LYS A 39 12.24 13.11 -14.31
C LYS A 39 12.23 14.23 -13.29
N ALA A 40 12.56 13.88 -12.05
CA ALA A 40 12.58 14.82 -10.93
C ALA A 40 13.53 16.00 -11.13
N GLY A 41 14.60 15.79 -11.89
CA GLY A 41 15.61 16.82 -12.15
C GLY A 41 15.31 17.74 -13.32
N SER A 42 14.23 17.52 -14.06
CA SER A 42 13.85 18.40 -15.19
C SER A 42 13.63 19.83 -14.72
N MET A 43 14.07 20.76 -15.55
CA MET A 43 14.01 22.19 -15.24
C MET A 43 12.79 22.83 -15.91
N PHE A 44 11.98 23.51 -15.13
CA PHE A 44 10.80 24.22 -15.62
C PHE A 44 10.77 25.65 -15.12
N ASP A 45 10.04 26.50 -15.83
CA ASP A 45 9.80 27.85 -15.37
C ASP A 45 9.05 27.82 -14.03
N THR A 46 9.43 28.71 -13.11
CA THR A 46 8.79 28.78 -11.79
C THR A 46 7.30 29.09 -11.86
N GLU A 47 6.83 29.64 -12.99
CA GLU A 47 5.42 29.94 -13.24
C GLU A 47 4.70 28.84 -14.06
N ALA A 48 5.39 27.76 -14.42
CA ALA A 48 4.80 26.67 -15.20
C ALA A 48 3.58 26.08 -14.49
N LYS A 49 2.57 25.70 -15.27
CA LYS A 49 1.38 25.06 -14.74
C LYS A 49 1.71 23.63 -14.33
N ILE A 50 1.56 23.32 -13.05
CA ILE A 50 1.79 21.96 -12.52
C ILE A 50 0.48 21.42 -11.96
N GLU A 51 0.12 20.22 -12.40
CA GLU A 51 -1.03 19.50 -11.90
C GLU A 51 -0.61 18.13 -11.36
N ILE A 52 -1.16 17.77 -10.22
CA ILE A 52 -1.03 16.41 -9.69
C ILE A 52 -2.28 15.67 -10.14
N LYS A 53 -2.09 14.81 -11.13
CA LYS A 53 -3.16 13.94 -11.65
C LYS A 53 -2.76 12.52 -11.35
N GLY A 54 -3.48 11.87 -10.58
CA GLY A 54 -3.18 10.51 -10.27
C GLY A 54 -3.60 10.22 -8.88
N ASN A 55 -3.92 9.02 -8.74
CA ASN A 55 -4.30 8.49 -7.48
C ASN A 55 -3.15 8.70 -6.52
N THR A 56 -3.38 9.52 -5.52
CA THR A 56 -2.92 9.12 -4.21
C THR A 56 -3.28 7.64 -4.14
N LEU A 57 -2.28 6.77 -4.00
CA LEU A 57 -2.55 5.34 -3.88
C LEU A 57 -3.66 5.18 -2.83
N LYS A 58 -4.77 4.60 -3.24
CA LYS A 58 -5.92 4.35 -2.36
C LYS A 58 -5.50 3.52 -1.16
N TYR A 59 -4.49 2.68 -1.35
CA TYR A 59 -3.92 1.77 -0.35
C TYR A 59 -2.43 2.05 -0.17
N VAL A 60 -1.84 1.54 0.91
CA VAL A 60 -0.40 1.72 1.21
C VAL A 60 0.53 1.14 0.14
N SER A 61 0.01 0.26 -0.73
CA SER A 61 0.72 -0.26 -1.90
C SER A 61 -0.27 -0.66 -2.99
N ARG A 62 0.25 -0.88 -4.20
CA ARG A 62 -0.56 -1.34 -5.34
C ARG A 62 -1.20 -2.71 -5.11
N GLY A 63 -0.65 -3.51 -4.19
CA GLY A 63 -1.23 -4.80 -3.82
C GLY A 63 -2.69 -4.70 -3.40
N GLY A 64 -3.06 -3.60 -2.73
CA GLY A 64 -4.44 -3.37 -2.32
C GLY A 64 -5.43 -3.33 -3.48
N LEU A 65 -5.01 -2.85 -4.64
CA LEU A 65 -5.86 -2.84 -5.85
C LEU A 65 -6.12 -4.25 -6.36
N LYS A 66 -5.18 -5.16 -6.17
CA LYS A 66 -5.32 -6.56 -6.55
C LYS A 66 -6.43 -7.23 -5.74
N LEU A 67 -6.44 -7.03 -4.44
CA LEU A 67 -7.49 -7.54 -3.57
C LEU A 67 -8.83 -6.88 -3.85
N GLU A 68 -8.85 -5.56 -4.06
CA GLU A 68 -10.07 -4.82 -4.41
C GLU A 68 -10.74 -5.42 -5.65
N LYS A 69 -9.95 -5.70 -6.68
CA LYS A 69 -10.45 -6.32 -7.91
C LYS A 69 -11.04 -7.71 -7.65
N ALA A 70 -10.37 -8.53 -6.85
CA ALA A 70 -10.85 -9.86 -6.48
C ALA A 70 -12.15 -9.77 -5.69
N MET A 71 -12.26 -8.83 -4.75
CA MET A 71 -13.46 -8.63 -3.95
C MET A 71 -14.66 -8.25 -4.82
N THR A 72 -14.44 -7.38 -5.79
CA THR A 72 -15.49 -6.97 -6.74
C THR A 72 -15.90 -8.14 -7.64
N HIS A 73 -14.92 -8.86 -8.16
CA HIS A 73 -15.17 -9.97 -9.08
C HIS A 73 -15.90 -11.15 -8.42
N PHE A 74 -15.51 -11.48 -7.20
CA PHE A 74 -16.08 -12.62 -6.46
C PHE A 74 -17.16 -12.20 -5.46
N ASP A 75 -17.54 -10.95 -5.44
CA ASP A 75 -18.58 -10.41 -4.55
C ASP A 75 -18.28 -10.74 -3.07
N ILE A 76 -17.04 -10.48 -2.66
CA ILE A 76 -16.58 -10.72 -1.29
C ILE A 76 -16.90 -9.51 -0.42
N GLU A 77 -17.52 -9.75 0.73
CA GLU A 77 -17.84 -8.72 1.70
C GLU A 77 -17.06 -8.96 2.99
N LEU A 78 -16.33 -7.93 3.46
CA LEU A 78 -15.49 -8.03 4.63
C LEU A 78 -15.99 -7.20 5.83
N ASN A 79 -17.12 -6.55 5.71
CA ASN A 79 -17.64 -5.73 6.80
C ASN A 79 -17.81 -6.55 8.07
N ASP A 80 -17.20 -6.09 9.16
CA ASP A 80 -17.23 -6.72 10.48
C ASP A 80 -16.64 -8.14 10.52
N LYS A 81 -15.78 -8.47 9.56
CA LYS A 81 -15.12 -9.79 9.48
C LYS A 81 -13.73 -9.77 10.12
N VAL A 82 -13.33 -10.92 10.66
CA VAL A 82 -11.96 -11.16 11.12
C VAL A 82 -11.18 -11.79 9.99
N CYS A 83 -10.10 -11.15 9.58
CA CYS A 83 -9.35 -11.50 8.39
C CYS A 83 -7.89 -11.84 8.72
N MET A 84 -7.26 -12.58 7.81
CA MET A 84 -5.82 -12.83 7.86
C MET A 84 -5.21 -12.50 6.50
N ASP A 85 -4.15 -11.72 6.51
CA ASP A 85 -3.36 -11.37 5.34
C ASP A 85 -2.04 -12.14 5.39
N ILE A 86 -1.95 -13.20 4.59
CA ILE A 86 -0.77 -14.07 4.56
C ILE A 86 0.16 -13.60 3.44
N GLY A 87 1.36 -13.18 3.81
CA GLY A 87 2.29 -12.50 2.93
C GLY A 87 2.02 -11.01 2.88
N ALA A 88 1.82 -10.40 4.06
CA ALA A 88 1.35 -9.02 4.18
C ALA A 88 2.28 -7.98 3.53
N SER A 89 3.60 -8.21 3.55
CA SER A 89 4.60 -7.30 2.97
C SER A 89 4.42 -5.87 3.50
N THR A 90 4.15 -4.90 2.62
CA THR A 90 3.88 -3.51 3.01
C THR A 90 2.50 -3.30 3.61
N GLY A 91 1.57 -4.22 3.40
CA GLY A 91 0.23 -4.18 3.97
C GLY A 91 -0.87 -3.72 3.01
N GLY A 92 -0.64 -3.79 1.69
CA GLY A 92 -1.65 -3.39 0.72
C GLY A 92 -2.98 -4.14 0.86
N PHE A 93 -2.92 -5.45 1.05
CA PHE A 93 -4.12 -6.26 1.28
C PHE A 93 -4.76 -5.93 2.62
N THR A 94 -3.96 -5.80 3.68
CA THR A 94 -4.43 -5.41 5.01
C THR A 94 -5.19 -4.09 4.94
N ASP A 95 -4.62 -3.09 4.29
CA ASP A 95 -5.24 -1.77 4.12
C ASP A 95 -6.57 -1.86 3.36
N CYS A 96 -6.61 -2.66 2.30
CA CYS A 96 -7.82 -2.92 1.55
C CYS A 96 -8.91 -3.57 2.43
N MET A 97 -8.53 -4.56 3.22
CA MET A 97 -9.48 -5.22 4.15
C MET A 97 -10.05 -4.22 5.16
N LEU A 98 -9.20 -3.37 5.75
CA LEU A 98 -9.62 -2.37 6.73
C LEU A 98 -10.55 -1.33 6.11
N GLN A 99 -10.24 -0.85 4.91
CA GLN A 99 -11.09 0.13 4.22
C GLN A 99 -12.43 -0.45 3.79
N ASN A 100 -12.53 -1.77 3.68
CA ASN A 100 -13.77 -2.48 3.41
C ASN A 100 -14.48 -2.94 4.69
N GLY A 101 -14.09 -2.41 5.83
CA GLY A 101 -14.80 -2.59 7.09
C GLY A 101 -14.39 -3.79 7.92
N ALA A 102 -13.26 -4.44 7.63
CA ALA A 102 -12.80 -5.56 8.45
C ALA A 102 -12.68 -5.15 9.91
N LYS A 103 -13.15 -6.02 10.79
CA LYS A 103 -13.13 -5.81 12.23
C LYS A 103 -11.72 -5.95 12.80
N LYS A 104 -10.96 -6.92 12.27
CA LYS A 104 -9.61 -7.24 12.73
C LYS A 104 -8.86 -7.93 11.60
N VAL A 105 -7.58 -7.63 11.45
CA VAL A 105 -6.71 -8.25 10.44
C VAL A 105 -5.42 -8.72 11.09
N TYR A 106 -5.16 -10.03 10.97
CA TYR A 106 -3.88 -10.62 11.30
C TYR A 106 -2.98 -10.54 10.08
N SER A 107 -1.92 -9.75 10.15
CA SER A 107 -1.01 -9.51 9.03
C SER A 107 0.28 -10.29 9.24
N VAL A 108 0.42 -11.40 8.51
CA VAL A 108 1.49 -12.38 8.68
C VAL A 108 2.51 -12.25 7.56
N ASP A 109 3.78 -12.16 7.92
CA ASP A 109 4.88 -12.12 6.94
C ASP A 109 6.13 -12.75 7.53
N VAL A 110 6.92 -13.42 6.67
CA VAL A 110 8.22 -13.96 7.06
C VAL A 110 9.27 -12.86 7.18
N GLY A 111 9.05 -11.73 6.49
CA GLY A 111 9.92 -10.56 6.50
C GLY A 111 9.77 -9.70 7.74
N TYR A 112 10.48 -8.60 7.72
CA TYR A 112 10.55 -7.68 8.86
C TYR A 112 10.78 -6.25 8.38
N GLY A 113 10.08 -5.32 9.00
CA GLY A 113 10.29 -3.89 8.79
C GLY A 113 9.63 -3.28 7.55
N GLN A 114 8.97 -4.07 6.72
CA GLN A 114 8.33 -3.59 5.48
C GLN A 114 6.92 -3.08 5.70
N PHE A 115 6.26 -3.56 6.74
CA PHE A 115 4.86 -3.25 6.99
C PHE A 115 4.66 -1.76 7.26
N ALA A 116 3.69 -1.13 6.61
CA ALA A 116 3.47 0.31 6.69
C ALA A 116 3.21 0.76 8.13
N TRP A 117 3.88 1.82 8.56
CA TRP A 117 3.77 2.35 9.92
C TRP A 117 2.34 2.70 10.30
N LYS A 118 1.61 3.31 9.39
CA LYS A 118 0.18 3.63 9.56
C LYS A 118 -0.63 2.42 10.01
N LEU A 119 -0.37 1.26 9.41
CA LEU A 119 -1.09 0.03 9.72
C LEU A 119 -0.65 -0.58 11.04
N ARG A 120 0.63 -0.44 11.41
CA ARG A 120 1.13 -0.89 12.71
C ARG A 120 0.44 -0.19 13.87
N GLN A 121 0.01 1.05 13.64
CA GLN A 121 -0.66 1.87 14.66
C GLN A 121 -2.16 1.63 14.72
N ASP A 122 -2.74 0.95 13.73
CA ASP A 122 -4.18 0.69 13.71
C ASP A 122 -4.53 -0.40 14.74
N PRO A 123 -5.44 -0.12 15.69
CA PRO A 123 -5.79 -1.09 16.74
C PRO A 123 -6.47 -2.35 16.20
N ARG A 124 -6.96 -2.32 14.96
CA ARG A 124 -7.58 -3.49 14.31
C ARG A 124 -6.55 -4.45 13.73
N VAL A 125 -5.28 -4.06 13.66
CA VAL A 125 -4.21 -4.83 13.02
C VAL A 125 -3.36 -5.55 14.07
N VAL A 126 -3.18 -6.84 13.88
CA VAL A 126 -2.20 -7.65 14.60
C VAL A 126 -1.04 -7.93 13.65
N CYS A 127 0.08 -7.25 13.83
CA CYS A 127 1.26 -7.39 12.98
C CYS A 127 2.09 -8.60 13.44
N MET A 128 2.20 -9.60 12.59
CA MET A 128 2.95 -10.83 12.86
C MET A 128 4.11 -10.97 11.88
N GLU A 129 5.17 -10.21 12.11
CA GLU A 129 6.39 -10.27 11.33
C GLU A 129 7.29 -11.41 11.77
N LYS A 130 8.28 -11.76 10.95
CA LYS A 130 9.20 -12.89 11.19
C LYS A 130 8.42 -14.17 11.51
N THR A 131 7.25 -14.30 10.92
CA THR A 131 6.32 -15.40 11.21
C THR A 131 6.07 -16.20 9.94
N ASN A 132 6.34 -17.50 10.00
CA ASN A 132 6.01 -18.41 8.91
C ASN A 132 4.63 -18.99 9.18
N ILE A 133 3.70 -18.78 8.26
CA ILE A 133 2.32 -19.24 8.39
C ILE A 133 2.22 -20.75 8.63
N ARG A 134 3.20 -21.52 8.15
CA ARG A 134 3.24 -22.98 8.36
C ARG A 134 3.30 -23.37 9.82
N TYR A 135 3.78 -22.50 10.69
CA TYR A 135 3.95 -22.76 12.12
C TYR A 135 2.93 -22.00 12.99
N VAL A 136 2.03 -21.26 12.37
CA VAL A 136 0.95 -20.60 13.08
C VAL A 136 -0.10 -21.63 13.46
N THR A 137 -0.51 -21.62 14.73
CA THR A 137 -1.49 -22.57 15.27
C THR A 137 -2.73 -21.81 15.75
N PRO A 138 -3.85 -22.53 16.01
CA PRO A 138 -5.04 -21.89 16.58
C PRO A 138 -4.79 -21.16 17.92
N GLN A 139 -3.75 -21.56 18.66
CA GLN A 139 -3.38 -20.91 19.92
C GLN A 139 -2.74 -19.54 19.69
N ASP A 140 -2.18 -19.28 18.51
CA ASP A 140 -1.57 -17.99 18.14
C ASP A 140 -2.61 -16.97 17.69
N ILE A 141 -3.82 -17.42 17.41
CA ILE A 141 -4.91 -16.59 16.88
C ILE A 141 -6.08 -16.65 17.86
N ASP A 142 -6.45 -15.52 18.43
CA ASP A 142 -7.51 -15.45 19.46
C ASP A 142 -8.93 -15.50 18.88
N ASP A 143 -9.06 -15.39 17.57
CA ASP A 143 -10.33 -15.26 16.89
C ASP A 143 -10.58 -16.41 15.89
N VAL A 144 -11.84 -16.62 15.55
CA VAL A 144 -12.21 -17.44 14.40
C VAL A 144 -12.08 -16.55 13.15
N LEU A 145 -11.32 -17.02 12.17
CA LEU A 145 -11.11 -16.28 10.92
C LEU A 145 -12.32 -16.47 9.99
N ASP A 146 -12.80 -15.36 9.45
CA ASP A 146 -13.88 -15.34 8.45
C ASP A 146 -13.34 -15.34 7.02
N PHE A 147 -12.15 -14.76 6.82
CA PHE A 147 -11.55 -14.61 5.51
C PHE A 147 -10.02 -14.57 5.61
N ALA A 148 -9.37 -15.17 4.64
CA ALA A 148 -7.91 -15.09 4.53
C ALA A 148 -7.49 -14.89 3.08
N SER A 149 -6.47 -14.07 2.88
CA SER A 149 -5.82 -13.90 1.58
C SER A 149 -4.40 -14.44 1.64
N VAL A 150 -3.93 -15.00 0.54
CA VAL A 150 -2.56 -15.53 0.41
C VAL A 150 -1.91 -14.89 -0.80
N ASP A 151 -0.89 -14.09 -0.57
CA ASP A 151 -0.08 -13.48 -1.62
C ASP A 151 1.39 -13.59 -1.22
N VAL A 152 1.93 -14.78 -1.40
CA VAL A 152 3.28 -15.15 -0.96
C VAL A 152 4.18 -15.44 -2.16
N SER A 153 5.48 -15.61 -1.91
CA SER A 153 6.41 -16.00 -2.97
C SER A 153 6.04 -17.39 -3.52
N PHE A 154 6.39 -17.63 -4.77
CA PHE A 154 6.11 -18.88 -5.47
C PHE A 154 6.53 -20.13 -4.68
N ILE A 155 7.71 -20.06 -4.04
CA ILE A 155 8.23 -21.17 -3.25
C ILE A 155 7.31 -21.49 -2.06
N LEU A 156 6.85 -20.49 -1.34
CA LEU A 156 5.93 -20.67 -0.21
C LEU A 156 4.57 -21.17 -0.67
N SER A 157 4.09 -20.70 -1.80
CA SER A 157 2.83 -21.17 -2.39
C SER A 157 2.88 -22.65 -2.70
N LEU A 158 3.97 -23.15 -3.27
CA LEU A 158 4.14 -24.57 -3.56
C LEU A 158 4.20 -25.43 -2.30
N ILE A 159 4.76 -24.92 -1.23
CA ILE A 159 4.88 -25.64 0.05
C ILE A 159 3.52 -25.81 0.73
N HIS A 160 2.61 -24.88 0.51
CA HIS A 160 1.28 -24.90 1.14
C HIS A 160 0.24 -25.71 0.37
N ILE A 161 0.56 -26.12 -0.83
CA ILE A 161 -0.28 -27.03 -1.61
C ILE A 161 -0.04 -28.45 -1.16
#